data_7dbdc25ef94ac56e7f957aa6bacf2769
#
_entry.id   7dbdc25ef94ac56e7f957aa6bacf2769
#
_cell.length_a   1.000
_cell.length_b   1.000
_cell.length_c   1.000
_cell.angle_alpha   90.00
_cell.angle_beta   90.00
_cell.angle_gamma   90.00
#
_symmetry.space_group_name_H-M   'P 1'
#
loop_
_entity.id
_entity.type
_entity.pdbx_description
1 polymer ?
#
loop_
_entity_poly.entity_id
_entity_poly.type
_entity_poly.pdbx_seq_one_letter_code
_entity_poly.pdbx_strand_id
1 'polypeptide(L)'
;MIIKSLLDTDLYKFTMMQVVLHHFPGAQVEYQFRCRTPGVDFAPHLEEIAQAIGDLCRLRFQDDELAYLRSLRFMKSDFVDFLALFQFNEKYIQICRGAAPGELAITIHGPWLHTILYEIPVLALVSEVYFRRMQPNADLAEGRKRLAAKIALLRQVEPALEFKVSDFGTRRRFALAWHEEVIATLKREVPQYFAGTSNVWLAMRHGVTPLGTMAHEYMQACQALGPRLRDSQTFAFDKWAQEYRGDLGIAVADTYGTDAFLRDFDMYFCKLFDGARH
;
A
#
# COMPACT_ATOMS: atom_id res chain seq x y z
N MET A 1 -2.46 9.82 -18.09
CA MET A 1 -2.49 8.62 -17.22
C MET A 1 -2.10 9.05 -15.81
N ILE A 2 -2.89 8.69 -14.80
CA ILE A 2 -2.66 9.05 -13.39
C ILE A 2 -1.65 8.09 -12.75
N ILE A 3 -1.87 6.78 -12.91
CA ILE A 3 -0.94 5.75 -12.49
C ILE A 3 -0.01 5.44 -13.66
N LYS A 4 1.29 5.54 -13.47
CA LYS A 4 2.29 5.41 -14.54
C LYS A 4 3.03 4.09 -14.54
N SER A 5 2.97 3.35 -13.44
CA SER A 5 3.70 2.12 -13.19
C SER A 5 2.88 1.19 -12.31
N LEU A 6 3.03 -0.12 -12.48
CA LEU A 6 2.49 -1.11 -11.53
C LEU A 6 3.23 -1.10 -10.19
N LEU A 7 4.42 -0.48 -10.11
CA LEU A 7 5.11 -0.21 -8.85
C LEU A 7 4.55 1.01 -8.08
N ASP A 8 3.63 1.80 -8.68
CA ASP A 8 3.00 2.94 -8.01
C ASP A 8 1.96 2.46 -6.98
N THR A 9 2.44 1.68 -6.04
CA THR A 9 1.68 1.07 -4.94
C THR A 9 2.58 0.87 -3.73
N ASP A 10 1.98 0.52 -2.59
CA ASP A 10 2.71 0.31 -1.35
C ASP A 10 3.38 -1.07 -1.31
N LEU A 11 4.62 -1.14 -0.81
CA LEU A 11 5.42 -2.36 -0.74
C LEU A 11 4.69 -3.52 -0.05
N TYR A 12 3.92 -3.25 1.01
CA TYR A 12 3.19 -4.30 1.73
C TYR A 12 2.18 -5.06 0.85
N LYS A 13 1.74 -4.49 -0.28
CA LYS A 13 0.89 -5.21 -1.23
C LYS A 13 1.67 -6.30 -1.97
N PHE A 14 2.91 -6.03 -2.35
CA PHE A 14 3.77 -7.05 -2.97
C PHE A 14 4.17 -8.13 -1.97
N THR A 15 4.54 -7.74 -0.76
CA THR A 15 4.93 -8.70 0.27
C THR A 15 3.76 -9.61 0.64
N MET A 16 2.56 -9.08 0.84
CA MET A 16 1.37 -9.91 1.07
C MET A 16 1.05 -10.79 -0.15
N MET A 17 1.16 -10.24 -1.38
CA MET A 17 0.91 -10.99 -2.61
C MET A 17 1.86 -12.19 -2.77
N GLN A 18 3.13 -12.06 -2.37
CA GLN A 18 4.09 -13.16 -2.34
C GLN A 18 3.65 -14.25 -1.36
N VAL A 19 3.20 -13.87 -0.16
CA VAL A 19 2.61 -14.84 0.80
C VAL A 19 1.36 -15.51 0.21
N VAL A 20 0.51 -14.75 -0.48
CA VAL A 20 -0.70 -15.30 -1.13
C VAL A 20 -0.32 -16.30 -2.22
N LEU A 21 0.68 -16.00 -3.05
CA LEU A 21 1.15 -16.90 -4.10
C LEU A 21 1.58 -18.27 -3.52
N HIS A 22 2.35 -18.25 -2.43
CA HIS A 22 2.96 -19.47 -1.90
C HIS A 22 2.05 -20.25 -0.93
N HIS A 23 1.17 -19.55 -0.22
CA HIS A 23 0.39 -20.17 0.85
C HIS A 23 -1.12 -20.21 0.60
N PHE A 24 -1.65 -19.30 -0.23
CA PHE A 24 -3.10 -19.13 -0.44
C PHE A 24 -3.50 -18.92 -1.91
N PRO A 25 -2.90 -19.63 -2.90
CA PRO A 25 -3.09 -19.32 -4.32
C PRO A 25 -4.54 -19.45 -4.81
N GLY A 26 -5.36 -20.22 -4.11
CA GLY A 26 -6.79 -20.44 -4.43
C GLY A 26 -7.75 -19.50 -3.72
N ALA A 27 -7.27 -18.58 -2.85
CA ALA A 27 -8.13 -17.69 -2.07
C ALA A 27 -8.92 -16.74 -2.98
N GLN A 28 -10.22 -16.57 -2.67
CA GLN A 28 -11.12 -15.63 -3.36
C GLN A 28 -11.46 -14.50 -2.41
N VAL A 29 -11.53 -13.27 -2.93
CA VAL A 29 -11.81 -12.06 -2.14
C VAL A 29 -12.75 -11.12 -2.88
N GLU A 30 -13.36 -10.23 -2.11
CA GLU A 30 -14.09 -9.08 -2.60
C GLU A 30 -13.64 -7.83 -1.86
N TYR A 31 -13.37 -6.75 -2.62
CA TYR A 31 -13.11 -5.42 -2.10
C TYR A 31 -14.24 -4.49 -2.52
N GLN A 32 -14.70 -3.67 -1.59
CA GLN A 32 -15.71 -2.64 -1.86
C GLN A 32 -15.15 -1.26 -1.50
N PHE A 33 -15.19 -0.34 -2.47
CA PHE A 33 -14.85 1.05 -2.22
C PHE A 33 -15.96 1.74 -1.42
N ARG A 34 -15.55 2.50 -0.40
CA ARG A 34 -16.46 3.35 0.37
C ARG A 34 -15.82 4.71 0.63
N CYS A 35 -16.44 5.77 0.11
CA CYS A 35 -16.08 7.13 0.48
C CYS A 35 -16.64 7.44 1.89
N ARG A 36 -15.76 7.92 2.78
CA ARG A 36 -16.13 8.31 4.16
C ARG A 36 -16.28 9.81 4.34
N THR A 37 -15.95 10.59 3.30
CA THR A 37 -16.06 12.04 3.33
C THR A 37 -17.49 12.43 2.97
N PRO A 38 -18.22 13.13 3.86
CA PRO A 38 -19.58 13.56 3.56
C PRO A 38 -19.60 14.62 2.46
N GLY A 39 -20.67 14.64 1.67
CA GLY A 39 -20.91 15.67 0.64
C GLY A 39 -20.05 15.57 -0.62
N VAL A 40 -19.30 14.48 -0.80
CA VAL A 40 -18.55 14.22 -2.04
C VAL A 40 -19.50 13.69 -3.10
N ASP A 41 -19.55 14.34 -4.27
CA ASP A 41 -20.28 13.89 -5.45
C ASP A 41 -19.32 13.38 -6.51
N PHE A 42 -19.34 12.07 -6.76
CA PHE A 42 -18.56 11.42 -7.80
C PHE A 42 -19.31 11.23 -9.12
N ALA A 43 -20.62 11.50 -9.16
CA ALA A 43 -21.44 11.23 -10.34
C ALA A 43 -20.93 11.93 -11.61
N PRO A 44 -20.44 13.20 -11.56
CA PRO A 44 -19.87 13.86 -12.74
C PRO A 44 -18.53 13.29 -13.21
N HIS A 45 -17.86 12.47 -12.36
CA HIS A 45 -16.49 11.99 -12.60
C HIS A 45 -16.42 10.49 -12.88
N LEU A 46 -17.57 9.80 -12.93
CA LEU A 46 -17.65 8.35 -13.09
C LEU A 46 -16.95 7.87 -14.36
N GLU A 47 -17.18 8.52 -15.50
CA GLU A 47 -16.58 8.15 -16.77
C GLU A 47 -15.05 8.34 -16.77
N GLU A 48 -14.57 9.44 -16.17
CA GLU A 48 -13.14 9.68 -16.05
C GLU A 48 -12.46 8.64 -15.14
N ILE A 49 -13.10 8.28 -14.04
CA ILE A 49 -12.59 7.23 -13.13
C ILE A 49 -12.57 5.88 -13.85
N ALA A 50 -13.64 5.52 -14.55
CA ALA A 50 -13.72 4.28 -15.32
C ALA A 50 -12.64 4.22 -16.40
N GLN A 51 -12.46 5.30 -17.17
CA GLN A 51 -11.41 5.38 -18.19
C GLN A 51 -10.02 5.24 -17.57
N ALA A 52 -9.75 5.90 -16.44
CA ALA A 52 -8.45 5.84 -15.78
C ALA A 52 -8.17 4.44 -15.19
N ILE A 53 -9.19 3.70 -14.75
CA ILE A 53 -9.08 2.29 -14.34
C ILE A 53 -8.83 1.39 -15.55
N GLY A 54 -9.47 1.64 -16.70
CA GLY A 54 -9.16 0.95 -17.95
C GLY A 54 -7.70 1.17 -18.38
N ASP A 55 -7.18 2.42 -18.22
CA ASP A 55 -5.76 2.71 -18.47
C ASP A 55 -4.83 1.93 -17.51
N LEU A 56 -5.19 1.84 -16.23
CA LEU A 56 -4.48 1.03 -15.23
C LEU A 56 -4.42 -0.45 -15.66
N CYS A 57 -5.52 -1.00 -16.17
CA CYS A 57 -5.61 -2.39 -16.60
C CYS A 57 -4.72 -2.71 -17.82
N ARG A 58 -4.27 -1.70 -18.57
CA ARG A 58 -3.34 -1.86 -19.69
C ARG A 58 -1.87 -1.86 -19.32
N LEU A 59 -1.53 -1.45 -18.09
CA LEU A 59 -0.14 -1.42 -17.62
C LEU A 59 0.46 -2.83 -17.52
N ARG A 60 1.77 -2.86 -17.72
CA ARG A 60 2.64 -4.03 -17.51
C ARG A 60 3.87 -3.61 -16.72
N PHE A 61 4.42 -4.54 -15.95
CA PHE A 61 5.75 -4.33 -15.38
C PHE A 61 6.79 -4.18 -16.49
N GLN A 62 7.70 -3.21 -16.33
CA GLN A 62 8.82 -3.01 -17.22
C GLN A 62 10.04 -3.80 -16.71
N ASP A 63 11.02 -4.05 -17.59
CA ASP A 63 12.19 -4.87 -17.24
C ASP A 63 13.02 -4.26 -16.11
N ASP A 64 13.16 -2.94 -16.06
CA ASP A 64 13.85 -2.22 -14.99
C ASP A 64 13.09 -2.29 -13.66
N GLU A 65 11.78 -2.28 -13.69
CA GLU A 65 10.91 -2.45 -12.52
C GLU A 65 11.04 -3.88 -11.94
N LEU A 66 11.04 -4.89 -12.80
CA LEU A 66 11.25 -6.28 -12.40
C LEU A 66 12.67 -6.49 -11.86
N ALA A 67 13.69 -5.88 -12.50
CA ALA A 67 15.07 -5.91 -12.02
C ALA A 67 15.20 -5.25 -10.64
N TYR A 68 14.51 -4.14 -10.42
CA TYR A 68 14.46 -3.49 -9.12
C TYR A 68 13.84 -4.40 -8.05
N LEU A 69 12.69 -5.02 -8.34
CA LEU A 69 12.07 -5.95 -7.39
C LEU A 69 13.00 -7.14 -7.08
N ARG A 70 13.69 -7.71 -8.08
CA ARG A 70 14.68 -8.78 -7.86
C ARG A 70 15.87 -8.35 -7.01
N SER A 71 16.20 -7.07 -6.95
CA SER A 71 17.26 -6.55 -6.09
C SER A 71 16.88 -6.50 -4.62
N LEU A 72 15.59 -6.57 -4.28
CA LEU A 72 15.10 -6.60 -2.91
C LEU A 72 15.24 -8.03 -2.37
N ARG A 73 16.12 -8.25 -1.39
CA ARG A 73 16.53 -9.58 -0.90
C ARG A 73 15.38 -10.48 -0.44
N PHE A 74 14.24 -9.88 -0.02
CA PHE A 74 13.05 -10.59 0.44
C PHE A 74 12.05 -10.93 -0.68
N MET A 75 12.27 -10.43 -1.90
CA MET A 75 11.47 -10.79 -3.07
C MET A 75 12.03 -12.05 -3.71
N LYS A 76 11.25 -13.12 -3.72
CA LYS A 76 11.63 -14.39 -4.33
C LYS A 76 11.56 -14.32 -5.86
N SER A 77 12.47 -15.03 -6.53
CA SER A 77 12.57 -15.00 -8.00
C SER A 77 11.31 -15.48 -8.69
N ASP A 78 10.70 -16.55 -8.19
CA ASP A 78 9.45 -17.12 -8.73
C ASP A 78 8.26 -16.16 -8.59
N PHE A 79 8.21 -15.39 -7.50
CA PHE A 79 7.22 -14.33 -7.36
C PHE A 79 7.44 -13.19 -8.38
N VAL A 80 8.69 -12.78 -8.61
CA VAL A 80 8.98 -11.74 -9.62
C VAL A 80 8.73 -12.28 -11.04
N ASP A 81 8.98 -13.55 -11.30
CA ASP A 81 8.64 -14.21 -12.57
C ASP A 81 7.10 -14.25 -12.77
N PHE A 82 6.33 -14.49 -11.71
CA PHE A 82 4.88 -14.35 -11.74
C PHE A 82 4.46 -12.90 -12.07
N LEU A 83 5.10 -11.88 -11.46
CA LEU A 83 4.81 -10.49 -11.76
C LEU A 83 5.11 -10.10 -13.21
N ALA A 84 6.11 -10.69 -13.85
CA ALA A 84 6.40 -10.47 -15.27
C ALA A 84 5.21 -10.86 -16.19
N LEU A 85 4.37 -11.79 -15.74
CA LEU A 85 3.16 -12.22 -16.45
C LEU A 85 1.89 -11.50 -15.95
N PHE A 86 2.00 -10.74 -14.85
CA PHE A 86 0.85 -10.10 -14.22
C PHE A 86 0.30 -8.94 -15.04
N GLN A 87 -1.01 -8.87 -15.08
CA GLN A 87 -1.78 -7.73 -15.56
C GLN A 87 -3.09 -7.63 -14.80
N PHE A 88 -3.52 -6.41 -14.52
CA PHE A 88 -4.89 -6.16 -14.12
C PHE A 88 -5.86 -6.58 -15.23
N ASN A 89 -7.04 -7.06 -14.84
CA ASN A 89 -8.06 -7.49 -15.78
C ASN A 89 -9.41 -6.88 -15.41
N GLU A 90 -9.99 -6.13 -16.34
CA GLU A 90 -11.26 -5.42 -16.13
C GLU A 90 -12.42 -6.32 -15.69
N LYS A 91 -12.35 -7.63 -15.96
CA LYS A 91 -13.37 -8.60 -15.50
C LYS A 91 -13.50 -8.70 -13.97
N TYR A 92 -12.46 -8.29 -13.23
CA TYR A 92 -12.45 -8.34 -11.77
C TYR A 92 -12.96 -7.07 -11.11
N ILE A 93 -13.15 -5.97 -11.86
CA ILE A 93 -13.54 -4.68 -11.30
C ILE A 93 -14.84 -4.18 -11.96
N GLN A 94 -15.79 -3.78 -11.13
CA GLN A 94 -17.04 -3.16 -11.54
C GLN A 94 -17.11 -1.76 -10.96
N ILE A 95 -17.52 -0.80 -11.79
CA ILE A 95 -17.62 0.61 -11.44
C ILE A 95 -19.01 1.09 -11.83
N CYS A 96 -19.76 1.60 -10.86
CA CYS A 96 -21.11 2.12 -11.10
C CYS A 96 -21.45 3.24 -10.11
N ARG A 97 -22.59 3.86 -10.32
CA ARG A 97 -23.19 4.75 -9.32
C ARG A 97 -23.61 3.93 -8.11
N GLY A 98 -23.32 4.43 -6.91
CA GLY A 98 -23.78 3.83 -5.68
C GLY A 98 -25.28 4.07 -5.46
N ALA A 99 -25.79 3.58 -4.33
CA ALA A 99 -27.20 3.66 -3.97
C ALA A 99 -27.63 5.09 -3.60
N ALA A 100 -26.74 5.87 -2.99
CA ALA A 100 -27.00 7.25 -2.63
C ALA A 100 -26.65 8.22 -3.78
N PRO A 101 -27.32 9.38 -3.87
CA PRO A 101 -26.98 10.41 -4.84
C PRO A 101 -25.51 10.84 -4.72
N GLY A 102 -24.79 10.86 -5.85
CA GLY A 102 -23.36 11.21 -5.89
C GLY A 102 -22.40 10.13 -5.46
N GLU A 103 -22.88 9.01 -4.96
CA GLU A 103 -22.03 7.91 -4.49
C GLU A 103 -21.37 7.17 -5.66
N LEU A 104 -20.09 6.81 -5.46
CA LEU A 104 -19.32 5.92 -6.32
C LEU A 104 -19.27 4.53 -5.68
N ALA A 105 -19.67 3.52 -6.42
CA ALA A 105 -19.50 2.12 -6.06
C ALA A 105 -18.43 1.49 -6.96
N ILE A 106 -17.38 0.95 -6.34
CA ILE A 106 -16.38 0.11 -7.01
C ILE A 106 -16.32 -1.20 -6.25
N THR A 107 -16.53 -2.30 -6.96
CA THR A 107 -16.40 -3.65 -6.42
C THR A 107 -15.32 -4.39 -7.20
N ILE A 108 -14.38 -5.00 -6.48
CA ILE A 108 -13.31 -5.82 -7.07
C ILE A 108 -13.48 -7.23 -6.50
N HIS A 109 -13.74 -8.21 -7.37
CA HIS A 109 -14.00 -9.58 -6.95
C HIS A 109 -13.21 -10.57 -7.80
N GLY A 110 -12.58 -11.56 -7.15
CA GLY A 110 -11.84 -12.62 -7.85
C GLY A 110 -10.74 -13.26 -7.01
N PRO A 111 -9.84 -14.04 -7.63
CA PRO A 111 -8.70 -14.62 -6.92
C PRO A 111 -7.85 -13.53 -6.24
N TRP A 112 -7.56 -13.72 -4.96
CA TRP A 112 -6.83 -12.73 -4.17
C TRP A 112 -5.48 -12.36 -4.82
N LEU A 113 -4.79 -13.35 -5.34
CA LEU A 113 -3.54 -13.18 -6.07
C LEU A 113 -3.63 -12.21 -7.26
N HIS A 114 -4.78 -12.13 -7.94
CA HIS A 114 -5.00 -11.23 -9.08
C HIS A 114 -5.66 -9.90 -8.71
N THR A 115 -6.19 -9.78 -7.50
CA THR A 115 -6.96 -8.59 -7.10
C THR A 115 -6.29 -7.75 -6.02
N ILE A 116 -5.34 -8.29 -5.28
CA ILE A 116 -4.68 -7.64 -4.13
C ILE A 116 -4.03 -6.29 -4.47
N LEU A 117 -3.50 -6.13 -5.68
CA LEU A 117 -2.83 -4.90 -6.09
C LEU A 117 -3.79 -3.77 -6.50
N TYR A 118 -5.10 -4.03 -6.67
CA TYR A 118 -6.04 -2.98 -7.09
C TYR A 118 -6.24 -1.88 -6.05
N GLU A 119 -6.25 -2.22 -4.76
CA GLU A 119 -6.66 -1.28 -3.70
C GLU A 119 -5.93 0.05 -3.80
N ILE A 120 -4.61 0.04 -3.77
CA ILE A 120 -3.82 1.27 -3.65
C ILE A 120 -3.90 2.13 -4.91
N PRO A 121 -3.67 1.61 -6.14
CA PRO A 121 -3.80 2.38 -7.36
C PRO A 121 -5.21 2.94 -7.56
N VAL A 122 -6.25 2.15 -7.28
CA VAL A 122 -7.65 2.60 -7.42
C VAL A 122 -7.95 3.74 -6.45
N LEU A 123 -7.53 3.62 -5.16
CA LEU A 123 -7.72 4.68 -4.18
C LEU A 123 -6.94 5.97 -4.56
N ALA A 124 -5.68 5.83 -4.98
CA ALA A 124 -4.86 6.96 -5.42
C ALA A 124 -5.47 7.65 -6.64
N LEU A 125 -5.97 6.86 -7.60
CA LEU A 125 -6.63 7.36 -8.81
C LEU A 125 -7.91 8.13 -8.50
N VAL A 126 -8.82 7.55 -7.70
CA VAL A 126 -10.07 8.22 -7.29
C VAL A 126 -9.76 9.50 -6.53
N SER A 127 -8.79 9.49 -5.61
CA SER A 127 -8.34 10.67 -4.87
C SER A 127 -7.83 11.76 -5.81
N GLU A 128 -6.97 11.43 -6.77
CA GLU A 128 -6.39 12.40 -7.70
C GLU A 128 -7.43 12.98 -8.67
N VAL A 129 -8.36 12.16 -9.20
CA VAL A 129 -9.48 12.65 -10.03
C VAL A 129 -10.33 13.62 -9.22
N TYR A 130 -10.71 13.24 -8.00
CA TYR A 130 -11.50 14.07 -7.11
C TYR A 130 -10.83 15.45 -6.90
N PHE A 131 -9.58 15.48 -6.42
CA PHE A 131 -8.91 16.75 -6.12
C PHE A 131 -8.69 17.60 -7.36
N ARG A 132 -8.33 17.01 -8.49
CA ARG A 132 -8.15 17.74 -9.75
C ARG A 132 -9.44 18.42 -10.21
N ARG A 133 -10.58 17.81 -9.96
CA ARG A 133 -11.88 18.34 -10.35
C ARG A 133 -12.44 19.34 -9.35
N MET A 134 -12.27 19.09 -8.05
CA MET A 134 -12.74 19.97 -7.00
C MET A 134 -11.84 21.18 -6.76
N GLN A 135 -10.56 21.06 -7.10
CA GLN A 135 -9.55 22.11 -6.88
C GLN A 135 -8.67 22.29 -8.14
N PRO A 136 -9.26 22.60 -9.31
CA PRO A 136 -8.52 22.64 -10.58
C PRO A 136 -7.38 23.67 -10.58
N ASN A 137 -7.50 24.73 -9.77
CA ASN A 137 -6.50 25.78 -9.61
C ASN A 137 -5.79 25.71 -8.26
N ALA A 138 -5.66 24.50 -7.67
CA ALA A 138 -5.02 24.35 -6.37
C ALA A 138 -3.59 24.91 -6.40
N ASP A 139 -3.35 25.91 -5.56
CA ASP A 139 -2.01 26.40 -5.31
C ASP A 139 -1.31 25.48 -4.30
N LEU A 140 -0.23 24.85 -4.74
CA LEU A 140 0.59 23.99 -3.88
C LEU A 140 1.43 24.79 -2.87
N ALA A 141 1.39 26.13 -2.89
CA ALA A 141 2.14 26.96 -1.95
C ALA A 141 1.78 26.65 -0.49
N GLU A 142 0.49 26.46 -0.18
CA GLU A 142 0.08 26.06 1.17
C GLU A 142 0.60 24.66 1.54
N GLY A 143 0.60 23.72 0.60
CA GLY A 143 1.19 22.40 0.80
C GLY A 143 2.68 22.48 1.11
N ARG A 144 3.43 23.27 0.34
CA ARG A 144 4.87 23.53 0.56
C ARG A 144 5.14 24.22 1.89
N LYS A 145 4.33 25.19 2.27
CA LYS A 145 4.40 25.87 3.58
C LYS A 145 4.24 24.86 4.72
N ARG A 146 3.23 23.99 4.65
CA ARG A 146 3.00 22.95 5.68
C ARG A 146 4.13 21.91 5.71
N LEU A 147 4.65 21.51 4.56
CA LEU A 147 5.80 20.61 4.48
C LEU A 147 7.05 21.25 5.10
N ALA A 148 7.33 22.52 4.79
CA ALA A 148 8.45 23.27 5.39
C ALA A 148 8.32 23.39 6.91
N ALA A 149 7.10 23.64 7.42
CA ALA A 149 6.86 23.70 8.86
C ALA A 149 7.12 22.33 9.54
N LYS A 150 6.69 21.23 8.94
CA LYS A 150 6.99 19.87 9.45
C LYS A 150 8.49 19.56 9.43
N ILE A 151 9.19 19.96 8.37
CA ILE A 151 10.65 19.81 8.27
C ILE A 151 11.35 20.62 9.37
N ALA A 152 10.89 21.84 9.65
CA ALA A 152 11.44 22.65 10.73
C ALA A 152 11.26 21.98 12.10
N LEU A 153 10.11 21.34 12.35
CA LEU A 153 9.88 20.56 13.57
C LEU A 153 10.81 19.33 13.66
N LEU A 154 10.96 18.60 12.55
CA LEU A 154 11.87 17.44 12.52
C LEU A 154 13.33 17.83 12.84
N ARG A 155 13.77 19.00 12.39
CA ARG A 155 15.12 19.51 12.68
C ARG A 155 15.35 19.88 14.15
N GLN A 156 14.26 20.02 14.93
CA GLN A 156 14.34 20.29 16.36
C GLN A 156 14.41 19.01 17.21
N VAL A 157 14.23 17.83 16.61
CA VAL A 157 14.38 16.56 17.32
C VAL A 157 15.85 16.38 17.67
N GLU A 158 16.12 16.08 18.94
CA GLU A 158 17.49 15.84 19.42
C GLU A 158 18.13 14.67 18.64
N PRO A 159 19.38 14.85 18.14
CA PRO A 159 20.06 13.80 17.38
C PRO A 159 20.26 12.49 18.16
N ALA A 160 20.28 12.55 19.50
CA ALA A 160 20.38 11.37 20.37
C ALA A 160 19.10 10.50 20.35
N LEU A 161 17.97 11.03 19.91
CA LEU A 161 16.75 10.27 19.73
C LEU A 161 16.80 9.58 18.36
N GLU A 162 16.78 8.25 18.35
CA GLU A 162 16.68 7.45 17.12
C GLU A 162 15.29 7.56 16.49
N PHE A 163 14.94 8.78 16.07
CA PHE A 163 13.63 9.08 15.47
C PHE A 163 13.70 9.02 13.94
N LYS A 164 12.77 8.30 13.34
CA LYS A 164 12.63 8.18 11.88
C LYS A 164 11.20 8.47 11.44
N VAL A 165 11.07 9.05 10.26
CA VAL A 165 9.80 9.31 9.59
C VAL A 165 9.75 8.49 8.30
N SER A 166 8.63 7.79 8.09
CA SER A 166 8.35 7.02 6.90
C SER A 166 7.13 7.60 6.18
N ASP A 167 7.19 7.66 4.85
CA ASP A 167 6.03 8.04 4.05
C ASP A 167 5.14 6.83 3.72
N PHE A 168 3.83 6.98 3.96
CA PHE A 168 2.77 6.03 3.61
C PHE A 168 1.58 6.77 2.97
N GLY A 169 1.86 7.74 2.11
CA GLY A 169 0.87 8.68 1.56
C GLY A 169 0.16 8.22 0.30
N THR A 170 0.56 7.12 -0.36
CA THR A 170 0.17 6.74 -1.72
C THR A 170 -1.33 6.79 -1.96
N ARG A 171 -2.12 6.06 -1.19
CA ARG A 171 -3.57 5.87 -1.42
C ARG A 171 -4.44 7.10 -1.14
N ARG A 172 -3.89 8.14 -0.50
CA ARG A 172 -4.59 9.38 -0.14
C ARG A 172 -3.90 10.63 -0.69
N ARG A 173 -3.00 10.43 -1.63
CA ARG A 173 -2.25 11.55 -2.22
C ARG A 173 -3.17 12.52 -2.94
N PHE A 174 -2.82 13.79 -2.90
CA PHE A 174 -3.48 14.84 -3.68
C PHE A 174 -3.27 14.63 -5.18
N ALA A 175 -2.02 14.38 -5.59
CA ALA A 175 -1.61 14.02 -6.94
C ALA A 175 -0.25 13.32 -6.88
N LEU A 176 0.07 12.52 -7.91
CA LEU A 176 1.36 11.85 -8.02
C LEU A 176 2.53 12.86 -7.99
N ALA A 177 2.42 13.95 -8.75
CA ALA A 177 3.47 14.97 -8.81
C ALA A 177 3.73 15.63 -7.44
N TRP A 178 2.68 15.87 -6.65
CA TRP A 178 2.83 16.39 -5.30
C TRP A 178 3.47 15.37 -4.35
N HIS A 179 3.08 14.10 -4.46
CA HIS A 179 3.69 13.03 -3.64
C HIS A 179 5.18 12.88 -3.95
N GLU A 180 5.55 12.92 -5.23
CA GLU A 180 6.95 12.91 -5.68
C GLU A 180 7.74 14.11 -5.14
N GLU A 181 7.16 15.33 -5.15
CA GLU A 181 7.77 16.52 -4.56
C GLU A 181 8.01 16.37 -3.05
N VAL A 182 7.05 15.79 -2.32
CA VAL A 182 7.18 15.51 -0.87
C VAL A 182 8.36 14.58 -0.61
N ILE A 183 8.46 13.46 -1.33
CA ILE A 183 9.55 12.49 -1.17
C ILE A 183 10.90 13.13 -1.47
N ALA A 184 11.02 13.82 -2.60
CA ALA A 184 12.25 14.51 -3.00
C ALA A 184 12.68 15.55 -1.95
N THR A 185 11.72 16.28 -1.39
CA THR A 185 11.98 17.31 -0.38
C THR A 185 12.43 16.70 0.94
N LEU A 186 11.76 15.65 1.43
CA LEU A 186 12.15 14.95 2.68
C LEU A 186 13.56 14.35 2.54
N LYS A 187 13.85 13.69 1.41
CA LYS A 187 15.18 13.14 1.13
C LYS A 187 16.27 14.22 1.16
N ARG A 188 16.01 15.40 0.59
CA ARG A 188 16.98 16.51 0.50
C ARG A 188 17.17 17.23 1.83
N GLU A 189 16.06 17.55 2.50
CA GLU A 189 16.06 18.50 3.64
C GLU A 189 16.31 17.83 5.00
N VAL A 190 15.92 16.55 5.16
CA VAL A 190 16.01 15.82 6.42
C VAL A 190 16.40 14.34 6.22
N PRO A 191 17.48 14.05 5.44
CA PRO A 191 17.88 12.68 5.13
C PRO A 191 18.17 11.84 6.37
N GLN A 192 18.63 12.46 7.47
CA GLN A 192 18.92 11.78 8.73
C GLN A 192 17.65 11.27 9.44
N TYR A 193 16.50 11.86 9.18
CA TYR A 193 15.21 11.47 9.75
C TYR A 193 14.32 10.69 8.78
N PHE A 194 14.52 10.85 7.45
CA PHE A 194 13.69 10.21 6.46
C PHE A 194 14.13 8.77 6.19
N ALA A 195 13.34 7.80 6.66
CA ALA A 195 13.64 6.37 6.49
C ALA A 195 13.34 5.88 5.06
N GLY A 196 12.33 6.45 4.39
CA GLY A 196 11.92 6.04 3.05
C GLY A 196 10.41 6.15 2.83
N THR A 197 9.92 5.51 1.78
CA THR A 197 8.50 5.53 1.38
C THR A 197 7.96 4.12 1.18
N SER A 198 6.67 3.92 1.43
CA SER A 198 5.98 2.68 1.08
C SER A 198 5.76 2.53 -0.44
N ASN A 199 5.74 3.64 -1.19
CA ASN A 199 5.54 3.62 -2.63
C ASN A 199 6.77 3.10 -3.35
N VAL A 200 6.66 1.91 -3.94
CA VAL A 200 7.79 1.19 -4.55
C VAL A 200 8.35 1.94 -5.75
N TRP A 201 7.48 2.55 -6.56
CA TRP A 201 7.91 3.32 -7.74
C TRP A 201 8.71 4.58 -7.35
N LEU A 202 8.22 5.33 -6.35
CA LEU A 202 8.92 6.50 -5.84
C LEU A 202 10.21 6.10 -5.13
N ALA A 203 10.23 4.98 -4.42
CA ALA A 203 11.46 4.46 -3.81
C ALA A 203 12.52 4.15 -4.87
N MET A 204 12.17 3.45 -5.94
CA MET A 204 13.04 3.15 -7.07
C MET A 204 13.56 4.45 -7.73
N ARG A 205 12.67 5.36 -8.08
CA ARG A 205 13.01 6.61 -8.79
C ARG A 205 13.91 7.55 -8.00
N HIS A 206 13.68 7.65 -6.70
CA HIS A 206 14.43 8.55 -5.83
C HIS A 206 15.59 7.89 -5.12
N GLY A 207 15.82 6.58 -5.29
CA GLY A 207 16.87 5.85 -4.59
C GLY A 207 16.75 5.98 -3.07
N VAL A 208 15.52 5.79 -2.55
CA VAL A 208 15.23 5.72 -1.11
C VAL A 208 14.73 4.31 -0.77
N THR A 209 14.76 3.97 0.52
CA THR A 209 14.34 2.63 0.98
C THR A 209 12.86 2.42 0.76
N PRO A 210 12.43 1.35 0.07
CA PRO A 210 11.04 0.94 0.04
C PRO A 210 10.66 0.33 1.39
N LEU A 211 9.55 0.80 1.98
CA LEU A 211 9.13 0.42 3.32
C LEU A 211 7.77 -0.26 3.32
N GLY A 212 7.63 -1.28 4.11
CA GLY A 212 6.36 -2.00 4.30
C GLY A 212 6.61 -3.46 4.61
N THR A 213 5.78 -4.00 5.50
CA THR A 213 5.79 -5.41 5.86
C THR A 213 4.42 -6.01 5.58
N MET A 214 3.68 -6.37 6.60
CA MET A 214 2.30 -6.85 6.51
C MET A 214 1.29 -5.73 6.80
N ALA A 215 0.05 -5.92 6.37
CA ALA A 215 -1.07 -5.03 6.70
C ALA A 215 -2.19 -5.77 7.44
N HIS A 216 -3.12 -4.99 8.03
CA HIS A 216 -4.32 -5.54 8.68
C HIS A 216 -5.13 -6.46 7.76
N GLU A 217 -5.19 -6.15 6.46
CA GLU A 217 -5.83 -7.00 5.45
C GLU A 217 -5.36 -8.45 5.54
N TYR A 218 -4.04 -8.66 5.60
CA TYR A 218 -3.44 -9.99 5.71
C TYR A 218 -3.83 -10.69 7.02
N MET A 219 -3.70 -9.98 8.14
CA MET A 219 -4.05 -10.50 9.46
C MET A 219 -5.53 -10.89 9.54
N GLN A 220 -6.41 -10.03 9.00
CA GLN A 220 -7.86 -10.26 8.98
C GLN A 220 -8.24 -11.38 8.00
N ALA A 221 -7.61 -11.47 6.82
CA ALA A 221 -7.86 -12.56 5.88
C ALA A 221 -7.52 -13.93 6.48
N CYS A 222 -6.49 -14.01 7.33
CA CYS A 222 -6.12 -15.24 8.02
C CYS A 222 -7.19 -15.75 8.98
N GLN A 223 -8.20 -14.94 9.36
CA GLN A 223 -9.37 -15.40 10.10
C GLN A 223 -10.22 -16.40 9.28
N ALA A 224 -10.33 -16.15 7.99
CA ALA A 224 -11.07 -17.02 7.07
C ALA A 224 -10.20 -18.14 6.48
N LEU A 225 -8.89 -17.91 6.35
CA LEU A 225 -7.96 -18.85 5.72
C LEU A 225 -7.34 -19.84 6.70
N GLY A 226 -7.27 -19.49 7.99
CA GLY A 226 -6.70 -20.34 9.02
C GLY A 226 -7.65 -21.46 9.46
N PRO A 227 -7.10 -22.49 10.14
CA PRO A 227 -7.89 -23.66 10.56
C PRO A 227 -8.89 -23.33 11.67
N ARG A 228 -8.63 -22.32 12.49
CA ARG A 228 -9.52 -21.87 13.58
C ARG A 228 -9.41 -20.35 13.76
N LEU A 229 -10.54 -19.71 13.97
CA LEU A 229 -10.61 -18.27 14.19
C LEU A 229 -9.75 -17.80 15.39
N ARG A 230 -9.78 -18.53 16.51
CA ARG A 230 -8.98 -18.17 17.69
C ARG A 230 -7.47 -18.20 17.48
N ASP A 231 -6.99 -19.00 16.54
CA ASP A 231 -5.57 -19.21 16.26
C ASP A 231 -5.11 -18.41 15.03
N SER A 232 -5.98 -17.56 14.48
CA SER A 232 -5.75 -16.84 13.22
C SER A 232 -4.54 -15.91 13.26
N GLN A 233 -4.28 -15.27 14.39
CA GLN A 233 -3.14 -14.38 14.56
C GLN A 233 -1.82 -15.15 14.55
N THR A 234 -1.72 -16.22 15.33
CA THR A 234 -0.56 -17.13 15.35
C THR A 234 -0.35 -17.76 13.96
N PHE A 235 -1.43 -18.19 13.30
CA PHE A 235 -1.38 -18.72 11.93
C PHE A 235 -0.84 -17.70 10.94
N ALA A 236 -1.25 -16.43 11.03
CA ALA A 236 -0.75 -15.36 10.17
C ALA A 236 0.75 -15.12 10.37
N PHE A 237 1.21 -15.02 11.63
CA PHE A 237 2.63 -14.85 11.94
C PHE A 237 3.48 -16.05 11.50
N ASP A 238 2.98 -17.27 11.68
CA ASP A 238 3.67 -18.49 11.25
C ASP A 238 3.87 -18.53 9.73
N LYS A 239 2.80 -18.23 8.95
CA LYS A 239 2.91 -18.16 7.48
C LYS A 239 3.86 -17.06 7.02
N TRP A 240 3.86 -15.91 7.70
CA TRP A 240 4.81 -14.83 7.43
C TRP A 240 6.26 -15.24 7.72
N ALA A 241 6.49 -15.88 8.87
CA ALA A 241 7.81 -16.38 9.26
C ALA A 241 8.33 -17.47 8.30
N GLN A 242 7.45 -18.38 7.84
CA GLN A 242 7.79 -19.37 6.82
C GLN A 242 8.20 -18.73 5.49
N GLU A 243 7.53 -17.64 5.10
CA GLU A 243 7.80 -16.94 3.85
C GLU A 243 9.11 -16.15 3.91
N TYR A 244 9.30 -15.34 4.95
CA TYR A 244 10.35 -14.34 5.01
C TYR A 244 11.54 -14.69 5.91
N ARG A 245 11.43 -15.73 6.75
CA ARG A 245 12.53 -16.27 7.57
C ARG A 245 13.27 -15.23 8.42
N GLY A 246 12.54 -14.24 8.93
CA GLY A 246 13.07 -13.13 9.72
C GLY A 246 13.22 -11.81 8.96
N ASP A 247 13.22 -11.80 7.63
CA ASP A 247 13.06 -10.54 6.87
C ASP A 247 11.67 -9.97 7.07
N LEU A 248 11.54 -8.64 6.93
CA LEU A 248 10.26 -7.91 7.10
C LEU A 248 9.62 -8.17 8.48
N GLY A 249 10.44 -8.22 9.51
CA GLY A 249 10.13 -8.66 10.87
C GLY A 249 9.35 -7.62 11.71
N ILE A 250 8.49 -6.80 11.14
CA ILE A 250 7.63 -5.87 11.90
C ILE A 250 6.19 -6.40 11.90
N ALA A 251 5.76 -6.93 13.04
CA ALA A 251 4.42 -7.48 13.23
C ALA A 251 3.38 -6.38 13.43
N VAL A 252 2.15 -6.62 12.92
CA VAL A 252 0.99 -5.77 13.22
C VAL A 252 0.37 -6.21 14.54
N ALA A 253 0.40 -5.33 15.55
CA ALA A 253 0.03 -5.65 16.93
C ALA A 253 -1.40 -5.24 17.31
N ASP A 254 -2.04 -4.37 16.53
CA ASP A 254 -3.31 -3.73 16.88
C ASP A 254 -4.54 -4.33 16.18
N THR A 255 -4.39 -5.43 15.43
CA THR A 255 -5.51 -6.05 14.69
C THR A 255 -6.60 -6.59 15.63
N TYR A 256 -6.21 -7.22 16.73
CA TYR A 256 -7.11 -7.86 17.70
C TYR A 256 -6.96 -7.28 19.11
N GLY A 257 -6.19 -6.20 19.24
CA GLY A 257 -5.86 -5.57 20.53
C GLY A 257 -4.60 -6.13 21.16
N THR A 258 -3.98 -5.31 22.01
CA THR A 258 -2.67 -5.57 22.61
C THR A 258 -2.62 -6.85 23.44
N ASP A 259 -3.64 -7.14 24.24
CA ASP A 259 -3.68 -8.34 25.09
C ASP A 259 -3.69 -9.63 24.25
N ALA A 260 -4.46 -9.64 23.16
CA ALA A 260 -4.47 -10.76 22.24
C ALA A 260 -3.11 -10.93 21.53
N PHE A 261 -2.49 -9.82 21.13
CA PHE A 261 -1.16 -9.85 20.53
C PHE A 261 -0.12 -10.42 21.50
N LEU A 262 -0.05 -9.91 22.73
CA LEU A 262 0.92 -10.39 23.73
C LEU A 262 0.73 -11.85 24.11
N ARG A 263 -0.49 -12.35 24.12
CA ARG A 263 -0.79 -13.77 24.34
C ARG A 263 -0.26 -14.66 23.22
N ASP A 264 -0.41 -14.22 21.96
CA ASP A 264 -0.16 -15.03 20.78
C ASP A 264 1.25 -14.86 20.21
N PHE A 265 1.94 -13.75 20.56
CA PHE A 265 3.31 -13.44 20.13
C PHE A 265 4.31 -13.97 21.15
N ASP A 266 4.55 -15.28 21.09
CA ASP A 266 5.40 -16.01 22.03
C ASP A 266 6.90 -15.82 21.78
N MET A 267 7.73 -16.54 22.54
CA MET A 267 9.19 -16.47 22.45
C MET A 267 9.71 -16.88 21.05
N TYR A 268 9.02 -17.73 20.33
CA TYR A 268 9.38 -18.11 18.96
C TYR A 268 9.31 -16.90 18.03
N PHE A 269 8.19 -16.19 18.06
CA PHE A 269 8.03 -14.97 17.23
C PHE A 269 8.92 -13.83 17.72
N CYS A 270 9.10 -13.66 19.03
CA CYS A 270 10.02 -12.66 19.58
C CYS A 270 11.46 -12.82 19.08
N LYS A 271 11.89 -14.03 18.74
CA LYS A 271 13.23 -14.29 18.19
C LYS A 271 13.33 -14.09 16.67
N LEU A 272 12.20 -14.11 15.97
CA LEU A 272 12.14 -14.01 14.50
C LEU A 272 11.79 -12.61 14.01
N PHE A 273 11.05 -11.85 14.81
CA PHE A 273 10.59 -10.52 14.43
C PHE A 273 11.44 -9.44 15.10
N ASP A 274 11.68 -8.33 14.38
CA ASP A 274 12.47 -7.20 14.86
C ASP A 274 11.66 -6.25 15.75
N GLY A 275 10.33 -6.29 15.63
CA GLY A 275 9.48 -5.38 16.39
C GLY A 275 7.98 -5.52 16.07
N ALA A 276 7.22 -4.63 16.66
CA ALA A 276 5.77 -4.55 16.49
C ALA A 276 5.34 -3.12 16.12
N ARG A 277 4.28 -3.03 15.32
CA ARG A 277 3.65 -1.78 14.91
C ARG A 277 2.23 -1.69 15.48
N HIS A 278 1.90 -0.55 16.08
CA HIS A 278 0.58 -0.18 16.59
C HIS A 278 -0.17 0.75 15.66
#